data_eddfe0ca04b163357d1c39ede5cd60dc
#
_entry.id   eddfe0ca04b163357d1c39ede5cd60dc
#
_cell.length_a   1.000
_cell.length_b   1.000
_cell.length_c   1.000
_cell.angle_alpha   90.00
_cell.angle_beta   90.00
_cell.angle_gamma   90.00
#
_symmetry.space_group_name_H-M   'P 1'
#
loop_
_entity.id
_entity.type
_entity.pdbx_description
1 polymer ?
#
loop_
_entity_poly.entity_id
_entity_poly.type
_entity_poly.pdbx_seq_one_letter_code
_entity_poly.pdbx_strand_id
1 'polypeptide(L)'
;LISIERTKFPSDLWRNSSEKLLSEKLNSMPYLTLSSTNKIFKRLLLVDAKPPLNSIGVKNMGYLFLLSRIDQLINLGAIDEVEEILNYINEPSVELMKRKIQVASLNGRLSKTCDLANKYPNFEGMLQFKIICLVRKNDWQAAALAFTVGSSLYQFDEKEKKLLLNYLDQDIENNSLY
;
A
#
# COMPACT_ATOMS: atom_id res chain seq x y z
N LEU A 1 2.51 14.83 5.60
CA LEU A 1 2.86 14.83 7.04
C LEU A 1 2.29 16.09 7.71
N ILE A 2 1.94 16.00 8.98
CA ILE A 2 1.35 17.13 9.72
C ILE A 2 2.48 17.95 10.34
N SER A 3 2.45 19.28 10.16
CA SER A 3 3.47 20.16 10.72
C SER A 3 3.63 20.01 12.24
N ILE A 4 4.84 20.21 12.73
CA ILE A 4 5.21 20.11 14.16
C ILE A 4 4.34 21.03 15.01
N GLU A 5 4.01 22.23 14.53
CA GLU A 5 3.14 23.17 15.23
C GLU A 5 1.75 22.59 15.56
N ARG A 6 1.20 21.75 14.68
CA ARG A 6 -0.09 21.08 14.89
C ARG A 6 -0.01 19.87 15.79
N THR A 7 1.10 19.14 15.75
CA THR A 7 1.27 17.90 16.54
C THR A 7 1.78 18.16 17.94
N LYS A 8 2.50 19.26 18.17
CA LYS A 8 3.22 19.61 19.41
C LYS A 8 4.33 18.60 19.77
N PHE A 9 4.77 17.77 18.82
CA PHE A 9 5.91 16.89 19.01
C PHE A 9 7.21 17.59 18.59
N PRO A 10 8.37 17.25 19.18
CA PRO A 10 9.65 17.87 18.81
C PRO A 10 10.08 17.45 17.38
N SER A 11 10.79 18.34 16.70
CA SER A 11 11.26 18.11 15.32
C SER A 11 12.31 17.01 15.19
N ASP A 12 12.94 16.63 16.27
CA ASP A 12 13.99 15.63 16.36
C ASP A 12 13.51 14.34 17.07
N LEU A 13 12.20 14.15 17.13
CA LEU A 13 11.53 13.04 17.83
C LEU A 13 12.16 11.67 17.58
N TRP A 14 12.55 11.40 16.33
CA TRP A 14 13.09 10.10 15.93
C TRP A 14 14.61 10.05 15.88
N ARG A 15 15.27 11.22 16.00
CA ARG A 15 16.69 11.40 15.71
C ARG A 15 17.63 10.47 16.48
N ASN A 16 17.33 10.22 17.75
CA ASN A 16 18.19 9.42 18.63
C ASN A 16 17.82 7.93 18.69
N SER A 17 16.94 7.48 17.79
CA SER A 17 16.48 6.09 17.73
C SER A 17 17.02 5.39 16.50
N SER A 18 17.25 4.08 16.61
CA SER A 18 17.58 3.25 15.45
C SER A 18 16.34 3.02 14.59
N GLU A 19 16.48 3.18 13.26
CA GLU A 19 15.41 2.90 12.31
C GLU A 19 14.85 1.49 12.45
N LYS A 20 15.73 0.50 12.57
CA LYS A 20 15.36 -0.90 12.77
C LYS A 20 14.53 -1.11 14.03
N LEU A 21 14.97 -0.54 15.15
CA LEU A 21 14.25 -0.65 16.42
C LEU A 21 12.86 -0.02 16.35
N LEU A 22 12.75 1.17 15.76
CA LEU A 22 11.46 1.85 15.58
C LEU A 22 10.51 1.02 14.71
N SER A 23 11.00 0.48 13.59
CA SER A 23 10.21 -0.35 12.70
C SER A 23 9.75 -1.64 13.37
N GLU A 24 10.63 -2.33 14.09
CA GLU A 24 10.28 -3.53 14.86
C GLU A 24 9.22 -3.24 15.92
N LYS A 25 9.36 -2.13 16.65
CA LYS A 25 8.37 -1.73 17.66
C LYS A 25 7.03 -1.37 17.05
N LEU A 26 6.99 -0.65 15.93
CA LEU A 26 5.75 -0.35 15.23
C LEU A 26 5.09 -1.64 14.72
N ASN A 27 5.85 -2.53 14.09
CA ASN A 27 5.31 -3.77 13.51
C ASN A 27 4.82 -4.77 14.58
N SER A 28 5.38 -4.72 15.78
CA SER A 28 4.96 -5.54 16.94
C SER A 28 3.88 -4.89 17.80
N MET A 29 3.39 -3.70 17.42
CA MET A 29 2.40 -2.97 18.22
C MET A 29 1.07 -3.70 18.21
N PRO A 30 0.50 -4.01 19.40
CA PRO A 30 -0.82 -4.63 19.46
C PRO A 30 -1.91 -3.66 19.01
N TYR A 31 -3.06 -4.20 18.61
CA TYR A 31 -4.22 -3.38 18.30
C TYR A 31 -4.65 -2.55 19.53
N LEU A 32 -4.71 -1.23 19.36
CA LEU A 32 -5.10 -0.31 20.41
C LEU A 32 -6.64 -0.21 20.49
N THR A 33 -7.22 -0.55 21.61
CA THR A 33 -8.68 -0.57 21.80
C THR A 33 -9.27 0.79 22.17
N LEU A 34 -8.49 1.66 22.80
CA LEU A 34 -8.96 2.96 23.29
C LEU A 34 -8.88 4.03 22.18
N SER A 35 -9.99 4.68 21.90
CA SER A 35 -10.08 5.73 20.87
C SER A 35 -9.12 6.91 21.13
N SER A 36 -8.91 7.31 22.37
CA SER A 36 -7.97 8.39 22.75
C SER A 36 -6.53 7.99 22.43
N THR A 37 -6.15 6.76 22.72
CA THR A 37 -4.82 6.24 22.42
C THR A 37 -4.59 6.17 20.90
N ASN A 38 -5.58 5.71 20.12
CA ASN A 38 -5.52 5.70 18.67
C ASN A 38 -5.32 7.10 18.08
N LYS A 39 -5.99 8.12 18.63
CA LYS A 39 -5.82 9.51 18.18
C LYS A 39 -4.41 10.03 18.44
N ILE A 40 -3.84 9.75 19.61
CA ILE A 40 -2.47 10.14 19.93
C ILE A 40 -1.48 9.39 19.05
N PHE A 41 -1.67 8.09 18.89
CA PHE A 41 -0.82 7.25 18.07
C PHE A 41 -0.86 7.67 16.59
N LYS A 42 -2.05 7.93 16.03
CA LYS A 42 -2.20 8.48 14.68
C LYS A 42 -1.43 9.80 14.51
N ARG A 43 -1.53 10.72 15.49
CA ARG A 43 -0.77 11.98 15.47
C ARG A 43 0.74 11.74 15.48
N LEU A 44 1.21 10.80 16.30
CA LEU A 44 2.61 10.40 16.38
C LEU A 44 3.12 9.88 15.04
N LEU A 45 2.34 9.03 14.36
CA LEU A 45 2.69 8.48 13.06
C LEU A 45 2.68 9.51 11.93
N LEU A 46 1.87 10.57 12.05
CA LEU A 46 1.74 11.63 11.04
C LEU A 46 2.74 12.78 11.23
N VAL A 47 3.50 12.80 12.32
CA VAL A 47 4.41 13.91 12.60
C VAL A 47 5.49 14.05 11.51
N ASP A 48 5.71 15.29 11.07
CA ASP A 48 6.80 15.65 10.16
C ASP A 48 8.07 15.95 10.95
N ALA A 49 8.66 14.91 11.52
CA ALA A 49 9.90 14.98 12.28
C ALA A 49 11.07 14.40 11.47
N LYS A 50 12.28 14.84 11.79
CA LYS A 50 13.51 14.35 11.15
C LYS A 50 13.61 12.82 11.30
N PRO A 51 14.00 12.11 10.22
CA PRO A 51 14.15 10.66 10.27
C PRO A 51 15.27 10.25 11.24
N PRO A 52 15.29 8.97 11.67
CA PRO A 52 16.37 8.41 12.47
C PRO A 52 17.74 8.59 11.81
N LEU A 53 18.80 8.81 12.59
CA LEU A 53 20.16 9.07 12.07
C LEU A 53 20.68 7.95 11.16
N ASN A 54 20.36 6.71 11.46
CA ASN A 54 20.83 5.55 10.70
C ASN A 54 20.11 5.36 9.35
N SER A 55 19.10 6.18 9.07
CA SER A 55 18.41 6.19 7.76
C SER A 55 19.21 6.97 6.70
N ILE A 56 20.23 7.72 7.08
CA ILE A 56 20.98 8.58 6.19
C ILE A 56 22.07 7.75 5.48
N GLY A 57 21.82 7.36 4.23
CA GLY A 57 22.87 6.90 3.35
C GLY A 57 22.75 5.51 2.72
N VAL A 58 21.72 4.72 3.04
CA VAL A 58 21.48 3.45 2.35
C VAL A 58 20.18 3.55 1.56
N LYS A 59 20.27 3.52 0.25
CA LYS A 59 19.15 3.71 -0.70
C LYS A 59 17.90 2.86 -0.39
N ASN A 60 18.04 1.74 0.33
CA ASN A 60 16.95 0.83 0.67
C ASN A 60 16.56 0.84 2.17
N MET A 61 17.36 1.39 3.07
CA MET A 61 17.04 1.44 4.51
C MET A 61 16.27 2.70 4.93
N GLY A 62 16.42 3.83 4.22
CA GLY A 62 15.75 5.08 4.55
C GLY A 62 14.23 5.04 4.49
N TYR A 63 13.63 3.99 3.95
CA TYR A 63 12.19 3.79 3.83
C TYR A 63 11.59 2.79 4.82
N LEU A 64 12.40 2.06 5.59
CA LEU A 64 11.89 0.99 6.46
C LEU A 64 10.96 1.54 7.55
N PHE A 65 11.38 2.61 8.22
CA PHE A 65 10.56 3.27 9.24
C PHE A 65 9.31 3.94 8.63
N LEU A 66 9.45 4.54 7.45
CA LEU A 66 8.31 5.12 6.73
C LEU A 66 7.28 4.05 6.34
N LEU A 67 7.72 2.89 5.84
CA LEU A 67 6.85 1.76 5.54
C LEU A 67 6.08 1.30 6.78
N SER A 68 6.78 1.11 7.90
CA SER A 68 6.13 0.70 9.15
C SER A 68 5.10 1.73 9.64
N ARG A 69 5.38 3.03 9.48
CA ARG A 69 4.42 4.12 9.79
C ARG A 69 3.19 4.04 8.88
N ILE A 70 3.40 3.84 7.58
CA ILE A 70 2.33 3.71 6.58
C ILE A 70 1.47 2.49 6.92
N ASP A 71 2.06 1.34 7.19
CA ASP A 71 1.33 0.12 7.53
C ASP A 71 0.46 0.30 8.78
N GLN A 72 0.99 0.96 9.82
CA GLN A 72 0.21 1.27 11.02
C GLN A 72 -0.91 2.29 10.76
N LEU A 73 -0.69 3.28 9.90
CA LEU A 73 -1.73 4.23 9.50
C LEU A 73 -2.86 3.53 8.71
N ILE A 74 -2.53 2.60 7.83
CA ILE A 74 -3.51 1.76 7.13
C ILE A 74 -4.33 0.93 8.14
N ASN A 75 -3.66 0.30 9.11
CA ASN A 75 -4.31 -0.47 10.17
C ASN A 75 -5.26 0.38 11.04
N LEU A 76 -4.95 1.68 11.21
CA LEU A 76 -5.80 2.64 11.90
C LEU A 76 -6.93 3.21 11.03
N GLY A 77 -7.04 2.81 9.76
CA GLY A 77 -8.01 3.33 8.80
C GLY A 77 -7.71 4.77 8.35
N ALA A 78 -6.48 5.27 8.53
CA ALA A 78 -6.06 6.61 8.12
C ALA A 78 -5.68 6.65 6.63
N ILE A 79 -6.58 6.17 5.76
CA ILE A 79 -6.30 5.89 4.35
C ILE A 79 -6.03 7.16 3.55
N ASP A 80 -6.79 8.23 3.78
CA ASP A 80 -6.62 9.50 3.08
C ASP A 80 -5.26 10.15 3.40
N GLU A 81 -4.85 10.12 4.68
CA GLU A 81 -3.56 10.67 5.09
C GLU A 81 -2.39 9.86 4.52
N VAL A 82 -2.55 8.54 4.43
CA VAL A 82 -1.55 7.69 3.77
C VAL A 82 -1.46 8.02 2.28
N GLU A 83 -2.58 8.23 1.60
CA GLU A 83 -2.58 8.60 0.18
C GLU A 83 -1.86 9.93 -0.03
N GLU A 84 -2.08 10.91 0.82
CA GLU A 84 -1.34 12.19 0.78
C GLU A 84 0.17 11.97 0.94
N ILE A 85 0.60 11.20 1.94
CA ILE A 85 2.03 10.88 2.15
C ILE A 85 2.63 10.23 0.90
N LEU A 86 1.95 9.23 0.34
CA LEU A 86 2.45 8.49 -0.82
C LEU A 86 2.48 9.33 -2.10
N ASN A 87 1.64 10.35 -2.21
CA ASN A 87 1.64 11.26 -3.37
C ASN A 87 2.85 12.21 -3.39
N TYR A 88 3.47 12.51 -2.24
CA TYR A 88 4.70 13.29 -2.16
C TYR A 88 5.95 12.52 -2.59
N ILE A 89 5.85 11.19 -2.75
CA ILE A 89 7.00 10.34 -3.11
C ILE A 89 7.03 10.19 -4.63
N ASN A 90 8.02 10.82 -5.26
CA ASN A 90 8.15 10.83 -6.73
C ASN A 90 8.67 9.51 -7.29
N GLU A 91 9.62 8.86 -6.61
CA GLU A 91 10.23 7.59 -7.03
C GLU A 91 10.02 6.54 -5.93
N PRO A 92 8.84 5.91 -5.86
CA PRO A 92 8.56 4.93 -4.84
C PRO A 92 9.34 3.63 -5.07
N SER A 93 9.80 3.00 -3.99
CA SER A 93 10.26 1.61 -4.02
C SER A 93 9.11 0.66 -4.37
N VAL A 94 9.41 -0.61 -4.64
CA VAL A 94 8.39 -1.64 -4.91
C VAL A 94 7.40 -1.74 -3.75
N GLU A 95 7.89 -1.71 -2.51
CA GLU A 95 7.07 -1.78 -1.30
C GLU A 95 6.14 -0.57 -1.15
N LEU A 96 6.64 0.63 -1.40
CA LEU A 96 5.82 1.86 -1.38
C LEU A 96 4.79 1.86 -2.50
N MET A 97 5.14 1.31 -3.67
CA MET A 97 4.20 1.17 -4.77
C MET A 97 3.06 0.19 -4.44
N LYS A 98 3.37 -0.94 -3.80
CA LYS A 98 2.34 -1.88 -3.31
C LYS A 98 1.35 -1.16 -2.37
N ARG A 99 1.84 -0.34 -1.42
CA ARG A 99 0.98 0.45 -0.51
C ARG A 99 0.16 1.50 -1.27
N LYS A 100 0.75 2.14 -2.28
CA LYS A 100 0.04 3.13 -3.11
C LYS A 100 -1.16 2.52 -3.85
N ILE A 101 -0.99 1.32 -4.37
CA ILE A 101 -2.06 0.55 -5.02
C ILE A 101 -3.09 0.10 -4.00
N GLN A 102 -2.65 -0.46 -2.88
CA GLN A 102 -3.53 -0.88 -1.78
C GLN A 102 -4.43 0.28 -1.31
N VAL A 103 -3.84 1.44 -1.05
CA VAL A 103 -4.56 2.65 -0.60
C VAL A 103 -5.53 3.15 -1.66
N ALA A 104 -5.12 3.19 -2.95
CA ALA A 104 -6.01 3.59 -4.04
C ALA A 104 -7.20 2.62 -4.18
N SER A 105 -6.98 1.32 -3.96
CA SER A 105 -8.04 0.30 -3.96
C SER A 105 -8.99 0.47 -2.78
N LEU A 106 -8.47 0.70 -1.57
CA LEU A 106 -9.27 0.93 -0.36
C LEU A 106 -10.11 2.20 -0.45
N ASN A 107 -9.61 3.25 -1.12
CA ASN A 107 -10.36 4.48 -1.40
C ASN A 107 -11.35 4.35 -2.58
N GLY A 108 -11.54 3.17 -3.15
CA GLY A 108 -12.42 2.94 -4.29
C GLY A 108 -11.94 3.59 -5.59
N ARG A 109 -10.69 4.07 -5.66
CA ARG A 109 -10.11 4.75 -6.82
C ARG A 109 -9.48 3.76 -7.80
N LEU A 110 -10.27 2.79 -8.26
CA LEU A 110 -9.79 1.71 -9.12
C LEU A 110 -9.20 2.17 -10.45
N SER A 111 -9.68 3.28 -11.03
CA SER A 111 -9.05 3.86 -12.24
C SER A 111 -7.60 4.26 -11.96
N LYS A 112 -7.32 4.92 -10.84
CA LYS A 112 -5.95 5.26 -10.42
C LYS A 112 -5.09 4.02 -10.18
N THR A 113 -5.66 2.96 -9.60
CA THR A 113 -4.99 1.67 -9.45
C THR A 113 -4.60 1.10 -10.82
N CYS A 114 -5.51 1.16 -11.79
CA CYS A 114 -5.25 0.68 -13.16
C CYS A 114 -4.17 1.50 -13.88
N ASP A 115 -4.17 2.82 -13.70
CA ASP A 115 -3.12 3.68 -14.27
C ASP A 115 -1.75 3.36 -13.68
N LEU A 116 -1.67 3.10 -12.37
CA LEU A 116 -0.44 2.68 -11.70
C LEU A 116 0.02 1.30 -12.18
N ALA A 117 -0.88 0.32 -12.30
CA ALA A 117 -0.55 -1.02 -12.80
C ALA A 117 -0.03 -0.99 -14.24
N ASN A 118 -0.58 -0.12 -15.10
CA ASN A 118 -0.10 0.07 -16.46
C ASN A 118 1.27 0.79 -16.51
N LYS A 119 1.49 1.75 -15.63
CA LYS A 119 2.75 2.52 -15.56
C LYS A 119 3.92 1.67 -15.06
N TYR A 120 3.65 0.69 -14.20
CA TYR A 120 4.67 -0.14 -13.55
C TYR A 120 4.40 -1.64 -13.73
N PRO A 121 4.36 -2.15 -14.99
CA PRO A 121 3.92 -3.52 -15.29
C PRO A 121 4.83 -4.61 -14.74
N ASN A 122 6.10 -4.28 -14.49
CA ASN A 122 7.12 -5.22 -14.03
C ASN A 122 7.22 -5.34 -12.50
N PHE A 123 6.40 -4.59 -11.76
CA PHE A 123 6.39 -4.74 -10.31
C PHE A 123 5.65 -6.01 -9.89
N GLU A 124 6.22 -6.72 -8.93
CA GLU A 124 5.61 -7.91 -8.35
C GLU A 124 4.21 -7.61 -7.81
N GLY A 125 3.25 -8.47 -8.13
CA GLY A 125 1.84 -8.27 -7.77
C GLY A 125 1.04 -7.35 -8.69
N MET A 126 1.65 -6.76 -9.74
CA MET A 126 0.91 -5.92 -10.68
C MET A 126 0.00 -6.71 -11.62
N LEU A 127 0.32 -7.97 -11.89
CA LEU A 127 -0.46 -8.79 -12.80
C LEU A 127 -1.88 -9.02 -12.31
N GLN A 128 -2.08 -9.23 -11.00
CA GLN A 128 -3.39 -9.35 -10.38
C GLN A 128 -4.25 -8.11 -10.63
N PHE A 129 -3.67 -6.93 -10.39
CA PHE A 129 -4.37 -5.66 -10.64
C PHE A 129 -4.64 -5.45 -12.13
N LYS A 130 -3.71 -5.84 -13.01
CA LYS A 130 -3.89 -5.75 -14.45
C LYS A 130 -5.07 -6.62 -14.93
N ILE A 131 -5.22 -7.84 -14.41
CA ILE A 131 -6.36 -8.71 -14.70
C ILE A 131 -7.67 -8.02 -14.29
N ILE A 132 -7.76 -7.51 -13.05
CA ILE A 132 -8.93 -6.79 -12.56
C ILE A 132 -9.25 -5.58 -13.45
N CYS A 133 -8.24 -4.85 -13.90
CA CYS A 133 -8.43 -3.69 -14.77
C CYS A 133 -8.92 -4.06 -16.17
N LEU A 134 -8.47 -5.18 -16.72
CA LEU A 134 -8.92 -5.70 -18.01
C LEU A 134 -10.39 -6.12 -17.92
N VAL A 135 -10.78 -6.85 -16.89
CA VAL A 135 -12.18 -7.22 -16.62
C VAL A 135 -13.06 -5.98 -16.57
N ARG A 136 -12.67 -4.95 -15.82
CA ARG A 136 -13.44 -3.68 -15.74
C ARG A 136 -13.57 -2.93 -17.06
N LYS A 137 -12.68 -3.16 -18.01
CA LYS A 137 -12.76 -2.63 -19.38
C LYS A 137 -13.55 -3.52 -20.32
N ASN A 138 -14.15 -4.60 -19.82
CA ASN A 138 -14.81 -5.66 -20.59
C ASN A 138 -13.87 -6.39 -21.57
N ASP A 139 -12.57 -6.34 -21.32
CA ASP A 139 -11.57 -7.07 -22.13
C ASP A 139 -11.28 -8.44 -21.50
N TRP A 140 -12.28 -9.31 -21.57
CA TRP A 140 -12.28 -10.64 -20.96
C TRP A 140 -11.23 -11.56 -21.57
N GLN A 141 -11.01 -11.47 -22.87
CA GLN A 141 -10.03 -12.31 -23.55
C GLN A 141 -8.62 -12.00 -23.07
N ALA A 142 -8.28 -10.73 -22.98
CA ALA A 142 -6.98 -10.32 -22.44
C ALA A 142 -6.84 -10.65 -20.95
N ALA A 143 -7.92 -10.54 -20.16
CA ALA A 143 -7.91 -10.90 -18.74
C ALA A 143 -7.69 -12.40 -18.53
N ALA A 144 -8.40 -13.25 -19.26
CA ALA A 144 -8.25 -14.71 -19.22
C ALA A 144 -6.85 -15.15 -19.68
N LEU A 145 -6.33 -14.55 -20.76
CA LEU A 145 -4.97 -14.81 -21.23
C LEU A 145 -3.93 -14.42 -20.16
N ALA A 146 -4.04 -13.23 -19.58
CA ALA A 146 -3.14 -12.75 -18.54
C ALA A 146 -3.18 -13.66 -17.30
N PHE A 147 -4.36 -14.14 -16.90
CA PHE A 147 -4.51 -15.10 -15.81
C PHE A 147 -3.86 -16.44 -16.13
N THR A 148 -4.09 -16.99 -17.32
CA THR A 148 -3.51 -18.29 -17.76
C THR A 148 -1.98 -18.21 -17.78
N VAL A 149 -1.42 -17.16 -18.37
CA VAL A 149 0.03 -16.94 -18.41
C VAL A 149 0.61 -16.78 -17.01
N GLY A 150 0.00 -15.93 -16.17
CA GLY A 150 0.44 -15.71 -14.79
C GLY A 150 0.39 -16.99 -13.95
N SER A 151 -0.64 -17.80 -14.13
CA SER A 151 -0.78 -19.10 -13.44
C SER A 151 0.29 -20.09 -13.88
N SER A 152 0.61 -20.16 -15.17
CA SER A 152 1.65 -21.05 -15.70
C SER A 152 3.06 -20.63 -15.30
N LEU A 153 3.27 -19.35 -15.03
CA LEU A 153 4.54 -18.81 -14.55
C LEU A 153 4.66 -18.77 -13.00
N TYR A 154 3.72 -19.39 -12.30
CA TYR A 154 3.68 -19.41 -10.81
C TYR A 154 3.70 -18.02 -10.16
N GLN A 155 3.12 -17.01 -10.82
CA GLN A 155 3.06 -15.63 -10.31
C GLN A 155 1.95 -15.40 -9.29
N PHE A 156 1.08 -16.39 -9.06
CA PHE A 156 -0.01 -16.34 -8.10
C PHE A 156 0.10 -17.46 -7.09
N ASP A 157 -0.21 -17.18 -5.83
CA ASP A 157 -0.44 -18.23 -4.86
C ASP A 157 -1.83 -18.87 -5.06
N GLU A 158 -2.11 -19.98 -4.37
CA GLU A 158 -3.37 -20.73 -4.54
C GLU A 158 -4.61 -19.93 -4.10
N LYS A 159 -4.46 -19.00 -3.13
CA LYS A 159 -5.55 -18.13 -2.69
C LYS A 159 -5.83 -17.05 -3.73
N GLU A 160 -4.78 -16.45 -4.27
CA GLU A 160 -4.88 -15.45 -5.33
C GLU A 160 -5.51 -16.04 -6.60
N LYS A 161 -5.09 -17.24 -7.01
CA LYS A 161 -5.70 -17.95 -8.16
C LYS A 161 -7.20 -18.14 -7.94
N LYS A 162 -7.60 -18.64 -6.77
CA LYS A 162 -9.01 -18.88 -6.46
C LYS A 162 -9.83 -17.59 -6.47
N LEU A 163 -9.27 -16.51 -5.92
CA LEU A 163 -9.95 -15.20 -5.91
C LEU A 163 -10.09 -14.64 -7.32
N LEU A 164 -9.04 -14.71 -8.14
CA LEU A 164 -9.06 -14.22 -9.52
C LEU A 164 -10.01 -15.05 -10.40
N LEU A 165 -10.05 -16.37 -10.23
CA LEU A 165 -11.02 -17.24 -10.92
C LEU A 165 -12.44 -16.85 -10.56
N ASN A 166 -12.77 -16.75 -9.27
CA ASN A 166 -14.11 -16.35 -8.84
C ASN A 166 -14.50 -14.98 -9.40
N TYR A 167 -13.54 -14.06 -9.48
CA TYR A 167 -13.78 -12.73 -10.04
C TYR A 167 -14.07 -12.79 -11.54
N LEU A 168 -13.32 -13.62 -12.28
CA LEU A 168 -13.53 -13.85 -13.71
C LEU A 168 -14.87 -14.55 -13.98
N ASP A 169 -15.24 -15.58 -13.19
CA ASP A 169 -16.48 -16.35 -13.36
C ASP A 169 -17.74 -15.54 -13.03
N GLN A 170 -17.75 -14.77 -11.95
CA GLN A 170 -18.90 -13.95 -11.55
C GLN A 170 -19.32 -12.92 -12.61
N ASP A 171 -18.35 -12.37 -13.31
CA ASP A 171 -18.64 -11.38 -14.33
C ASP A 171 -19.04 -12.02 -15.68
N ILE A 172 -18.63 -13.26 -15.96
CA ILE A 172 -19.10 -14.02 -17.12
C ILE A 172 -20.60 -14.31 -16.98
N GLU A 173 -21.07 -14.71 -15.78
CA GLU A 173 -22.49 -14.92 -15.51
C GLU A 173 -23.32 -13.64 -15.63
N ASN A 174 -22.79 -12.50 -15.16
CA ASN A 174 -23.49 -11.21 -15.25
C ASN A 174 -23.57 -10.67 -16.70
N ASN A 175 -22.59 -10.98 -17.56
CA ASN A 175 -22.59 -10.54 -18.98
C ASN A 175 -23.29 -11.52 -19.92
N SER A 176 -23.60 -12.74 -19.52
CA SER A 176 -24.37 -13.71 -20.32
C SER A 176 -25.89 -13.49 -20.25
N LEU A 177 -26.34 -12.50 -19.48
CA LEU A 177 -27.76 -12.16 -19.29
C LEU A 177 -28.22 -10.96 -20.14
N TYR A 178 -27.41 -10.48 -21.08
CA TYR A 178 -27.77 -9.43 -22.06
C TYR A 178 -27.52 -9.96 -23.50
#